data_08e5ac083f8d53181e98760b4e326309
#
_entry.id   08e5ac083f8d53181e98760b4e326309
#
_cell.length_a   1.000
_cell.length_b   1.000
_cell.length_c   1.000
_cell.angle_alpha   90.00
_cell.angle_beta   90.00
_cell.angle_gamma   90.00
#
_symmetry.space_group_name_H-M   'P 1'
#
loop_
_entity.id
_entity.type
_entity.pdbx_description
1 polymer ?
#
loop_
_entity_poly.entity_id
_entity_poly.type
_entity_poly.pdbx_seq_one_letter_code
_entity_poly.pdbx_strand_id
1 'polypeptide(L)'
;MVRKVWLLLPLLLLPFSAIASAQETRHFTFHYAFTVKDVPSGEKVRIWIPQAHSDAFQTVKVVSATGDLPLKKTHESKVGNEMYYAETSKTKQPELHFEVVYDVVRNERLTLGIYSPHLEAAKLSDKEKKEFLAPDALVPTTGLPAELAVKVTEGKTTTLDKARAIYDYVFTTMRYDKTGTGWGRGDVLYACDAKKGNCTDFHSLFIAMARSQGIPARFEIGFPLPPDKHAAEIAGYHCWADFFDPQHGWIPVDISEAWKHPEKKDYFFGAHDDNRVEFTMGRDLELSPKQDGKPLNYFVYPYVEVAGKEYPNVSTAFSFADVDAGVAAQR
;
A
#
# COMPACT_ATOMS: atom_id res chain seq x y z
N MET A 1 8.86 56.53 57.33
CA MET A 1 8.20 55.26 57.15
C MET A 1 7.60 55.23 55.75
N VAL A 2 8.23 54.56 54.75
CA VAL A 2 7.74 54.49 53.38
C VAL A 2 7.19 53.11 53.22
N ARG A 3 5.86 52.98 53.02
CA ARG A 3 5.17 51.70 52.69
C ARG A 3 5.36 51.36 51.23
N LYS A 4 6.07 50.27 50.93
CA LYS A 4 6.13 49.65 49.59
C LYS A 4 4.81 48.91 49.32
N VAL A 5 4.06 49.40 48.37
CA VAL A 5 2.89 48.68 47.79
C VAL A 5 3.39 47.75 46.72
N TRP A 6 3.20 46.43 46.90
CA TRP A 6 3.43 45.43 45.88
C TRP A 6 2.15 45.28 45.06
N LEU A 7 2.21 45.67 43.78
CA LEU A 7 1.17 45.40 42.80
C LEU A 7 1.38 43.96 42.30
N LEU A 8 0.50 43.05 42.71
CA LEU A 8 0.38 41.72 42.14
C LEU A 8 -0.36 41.82 40.79
N LEU A 9 0.36 41.64 39.68
CA LEU A 9 -0.24 41.49 38.35
C LEU A 9 -0.83 40.07 38.25
N PRO A 10 -2.13 39.89 37.90
CA PRO A 10 -2.69 38.57 37.67
C PRO A 10 -2.15 38.04 36.34
N LEU A 11 -1.46 36.90 36.38
CA LEU A 11 -1.03 36.13 35.20
C LEU A 11 -2.29 35.52 34.57
N LEU A 12 -2.77 36.11 33.47
CA LEU A 12 -3.85 35.53 32.65
C LEU A 12 -3.28 34.31 31.96
N LEU A 13 -3.57 33.13 32.48
CA LEU A 13 -3.42 31.84 31.76
C LEU A 13 -4.48 31.75 30.67
N LEU A 14 -4.12 32.08 29.43
CA LEU A 14 -4.93 31.78 28.27
C LEU A 14 -4.96 30.26 28.10
N PRO A 15 -6.15 29.65 27.98
CA PRO A 15 -6.23 28.23 27.67
C PRO A 15 -5.66 28.02 26.24
N PHE A 16 -4.57 27.28 26.16
CA PHE A 16 -4.11 26.71 24.88
C PHE A 16 -5.16 25.69 24.45
N SER A 17 -6.13 26.12 23.62
CA SER A 17 -7.00 25.19 22.91
C SER A 17 -6.13 24.46 21.90
N ALA A 18 -5.73 23.24 22.23
CA ALA A 18 -5.19 22.32 21.22
C ALA A 18 -6.27 22.13 20.17
N ILE A 19 -6.09 22.74 19.00
CA ILE A 19 -6.91 22.48 17.83
C ILE A 19 -6.55 21.03 17.45
N ALA A 20 -7.40 20.08 17.81
CA ALA A 20 -7.35 18.75 17.28
C ALA A 20 -7.55 18.88 15.76
N SER A 21 -6.51 18.62 14.96
CA SER A 21 -6.67 18.50 13.52
C SER A 21 -7.66 17.37 13.28
N ALA A 22 -8.75 17.66 12.59
CA ALA A 22 -9.67 16.62 12.16
C ALA A 22 -8.93 15.69 11.20
N GLN A 23 -9.16 14.39 11.32
CA GLN A 23 -8.65 13.39 10.38
C GLN A 23 -9.11 13.75 8.96
N GLU A 24 -8.18 13.81 8.01
CA GLU A 24 -8.49 14.12 6.63
C GLU A 24 -9.24 12.94 5.99
N THR A 25 -10.17 13.28 5.08
CA THR A 25 -10.99 12.30 4.36
C THR A 25 -11.19 12.75 2.94
N ARG A 26 -10.95 11.87 1.99
CA ARG A 26 -11.15 12.12 0.56
C ARG A 26 -12.21 11.16 0.00
N HIS A 27 -13.18 11.70 -0.72
CA HIS A 27 -14.23 10.95 -1.41
C HIS A 27 -14.06 11.12 -2.92
N PHE A 28 -13.90 10.03 -3.65
CA PHE A 28 -13.63 10.05 -5.08
C PHE A 28 -14.17 8.82 -5.79
N THR A 29 -14.39 8.93 -7.09
CA THR A 29 -14.55 7.79 -7.99
C THR A 29 -13.18 7.39 -8.54
N PHE A 30 -12.94 6.08 -8.64
CA PHE A 30 -11.71 5.53 -9.25
C PHE A 30 -12.09 4.61 -10.41
N HIS A 31 -11.54 4.89 -11.60
CA HIS A 31 -11.72 4.10 -12.81
C HIS A 31 -10.51 3.21 -13.04
N TYR A 32 -10.75 1.92 -13.10
CA TYR A 32 -9.75 0.90 -13.40
C TYR A 32 -10.11 0.27 -14.74
N ALA A 33 -9.52 0.76 -15.83
CA ALA A 33 -9.79 0.27 -17.18
C ALA A 33 -8.53 -0.34 -17.80
N PHE A 34 -8.72 -1.35 -18.66
CA PHE A 34 -7.64 -1.93 -19.44
C PHE A 34 -8.15 -2.60 -20.70
N THR A 35 -7.24 -2.78 -21.65
CA THR A 35 -7.48 -3.52 -22.90
C THR A 35 -6.40 -4.57 -23.10
N VAL A 36 -6.78 -5.81 -23.31
CA VAL A 36 -5.89 -6.86 -23.79
C VAL A 36 -5.87 -6.78 -25.31
N LYS A 37 -4.71 -6.56 -25.92
CA LYS A 37 -4.54 -6.28 -27.35
C LYS A 37 -3.94 -7.45 -28.10
N ASP A 38 -4.22 -7.50 -29.43
CA ASP A 38 -3.64 -8.47 -30.36
C ASP A 38 -3.82 -9.93 -29.91
N VAL A 39 -4.99 -10.24 -29.34
CA VAL A 39 -5.30 -11.59 -28.85
C VAL A 39 -5.44 -12.54 -30.02
N PRO A 40 -4.65 -13.63 -30.10
CA PRO A 40 -4.73 -14.60 -31.18
C PRO A 40 -6.11 -15.27 -31.24
N SER A 41 -6.71 -15.29 -32.42
CA SER A 41 -8.04 -15.87 -32.60
C SER A 41 -8.03 -17.37 -32.31
N GLY A 42 -9.06 -17.85 -31.61
CA GLY A 42 -9.25 -19.27 -31.29
C GLY A 42 -8.55 -19.74 -30.03
N GLU A 43 -7.74 -18.91 -29.38
CA GLU A 43 -7.01 -19.26 -28.18
C GLU A 43 -7.86 -19.10 -26.90
N LYS A 44 -7.51 -19.88 -25.90
CA LYS A 44 -8.05 -19.73 -24.55
C LYS A 44 -7.42 -18.48 -23.88
N VAL A 45 -8.27 -17.64 -23.30
CA VAL A 45 -7.85 -16.45 -22.53
C VAL A 45 -8.35 -16.58 -21.11
N ARG A 46 -7.50 -16.25 -20.15
CA ARG A 46 -7.80 -16.14 -18.72
C ARG A 46 -7.31 -14.81 -18.21
N ILE A 47 -8.13 -14.12 -17.42
CA ILE A 47 -7.86 -12.76 -16.94
C ILE A 47 -8.22 -12.70 -15.48
N TRP A 48 -7.32 -12.14 -14.67
CA TRP A 48 -7.53 -11.80 -13.26
C TRP A 48 -7.35 -10.31 -13.07
N ILE A 49 -8.30 -9.68 -12.39
CA ILE A 49 -8.36 -8.24 -12.19
C ILE A 49 -8.35 -8.00 -10.68
N PRO A 50 -7.30 -7.35 -10.13
CA PRO A 50 -7.27 -7.05 -8.70
C PRO A 50 -8.41 -6.11 -8.31
N GLN A 51 -8.92 -6.25 -7.09
CA GLN A 51 -10.00 -5.44 -6.58
C GLN A 51 -9.52 -4.58 -5.42
N ALA A 52 -9.96 -3.32 -5.39
CA ALA A 52 -9.94 -2.54 -4.16
C ALA A 52 -10.96 -3.14 -3.18
N HIS A 53 -10.63 -3.13 -1.89
CA HIS A 53 -11.46 -3.68 -0.82
C HIS A 53 -11.71 -2.63 0.28
N SER A 54 -12.72 -2.85 1.10
CA SER A 54 -12.97 -2.01 2.28
C SER A 54 -12.17 -2.52 3.48
N ASP A 55 -11.64 -1.57 4.27
CA ASP A 55 -10.95 -1.82 5.52
C ASP A 55 -11.34 -0.77 6.59
N ALA A 56 -10.55 -0.62 7.64
CA ALA A 56 -10.80 0.38 8.68
C ALA A 56 -10.58 1.84 8.21
N PHE A 57 -9.88 2.04 7.09
CA PHE A 57 -9.43 3.34 6.60
C PHE A 57 -9.95 3.69 5.20
N GLN A 58 -10.54 2.72 4.51
CA GLN A 58 -11.22 2.98 3.24
C GLN A 58 -12.54 2.21 3.14
N THR A 59 -13.56 2.90 2.64
CA THR A 59 -14.83 2.28 2.23
C THR A 59 -14.87 2.25 0.71
N VAL A 60 -14.99 1.06 0.14
CA VAL A 60 -15.00 0.85 -1.31
C VAL A 60 -16.32 0.23 -1.74
N LYS A 61 -16.98 0.83 -2.73
CA LYS A 61 -18.16 0.26 -3.39
C LYS A 61 -17.86 0.12 -4.88
N VAL A 62 -18.15 -1.03 -5.45
CA VAL A 62 -18.13 -1.22 -6.90
C VAL A 62 -19.40 -0.58 -7.47
N VAL A 63 -19.23 0.48 -8.26
CA VAL A 63 -20.34 1.16 -8.98
C VAL A 63 -20.72 0.37 -10.22
N SER A 64 -19.72 -0.06 -10.98
CA SER A 64 -19.89 -0.91 -12.16
C SER A 64 -18.67 -1.80 -12.38
N ALA A 65 -18.92 -2.96 -12.97
CA ALA A 65 -17.85 -3.85 -13.43
C ALA A 65 -18.30 -4.46 -14.78
N THR A 66 -17.66 -4.04 -15.84
CA THR A 66 -18.01 -4.40 -17.22
C THR A 66 -16.82 -4.97 -17.98
N GLY A 67 -17.10 -5.75 -18.99
CA GLY A 67 -16.07 -6.30 -19.87
C GLY A 67 -16.65 -7.12 -21.00
N ASP A 68 -15.80 -7.39 -21.99
CA ASP A 68 -16.16 -8.24 -23.15
C ASP A 68 -16.35 -9.70 -22.76
N LEU A 69 -15.92 -10.10 -21.55
CA LEU A 69 -16.18 -11.43 -20.98
C LEU A 69 -16.90 -11.28 -19.62
N PRO A 70 -17.73 -12.26 -19.24
CA PRO A 70 -18.39 -12.26 -17.93
C PRO A 70 -17.38 -12.24 -16.79
N LEU A 71 -17.58 -11.33 -15.84
CA LEU A 71 -16.76 -11.18 -14.64
C LEU A 71 -17.31 -12.01 -13.48
N LYS A 72 -16.44 -12.78 -12.83
CA LYS A 72 -16.77 -13.62 -11.68
C LYS A 72 -15.89 -13.23 -10.51
N LYS A 73 -16.49 -12.88 -9.37
CA LYS A 73 -15.71 -12.59 -8.15
C LYS A 73 -15.06 -13.85 -7.61
N THR A 74 -13.78 -13.73 -7.25
CA THR A 74 -12.99 -14.76 -6.57
C THR A 74 -12.06 -14.10 -5.57
N HIS A 75 -11.37 -14.89 -4.75
CA HIS A 75 -10.37 -14.42 -3.80
C HIS A 75 -9.23 -15.44 -3.71
N GLU A 76 -8.01 -14.96 -3.48
CA GLU A 76 -6.89 -15.84 -3.20
C GLU A 76 -6.84 -16.23 -1.71
N SER A 77 -6.17 -17.33 -1.39
CA SER A 77 -6.25 -17.97 -0.08
C SER A 77 -5.17 -17.57 0.92
N LYS A 78 -4.09 -16.91 0.45
CA LYS A 78 -2.93 -16.56 1.27
C LYS A 78 -3.26 -15.45 2.27
N VAL A 79 -3.71 -14.30 1.73
CA VAL A 79 -4.05 -13.09 2.50
C VAL A 79 -5.48 -12.58 2.23
N GLY A 80 -6.21 -13.22 1.30
CA GLY A 80 -7.63 -12.93 1.07
C GLY A 80 -7.91 -11.84 0.06
N ASN A 81 -6.95 -11.46 -0.80
CA ASN A 81 -7.19 -10.46 -1.84
C ASN A 81 -8.35 -10.84 -2.73
N GLU A 82 -9.29 -9.92 -2.92
CA GLU A 82 -10.40 -10.08 -3.85
C GLU A 82 -9.97 -9.79 -5.29
N MET A 83 -10.61 -10.46 -6.26
CA MET A 83 -10.37 -10.23 -7.67
C MET A 83 -11.60 -10.56 -8.51
N TYR A 84 -11.67 -9.99 -9.71
CA TYR A 84 -12.52 -10.55 -10.77
C TYR A 84 -11.72 -11.51 -11.62
N TYR A 85 -12.38 -12.57 -12.03
CA TYR A 85 -11.89 -13.55 -12.99
C TYR A 85 -12.79 -13.59 -14.21
N ALA A 86 -12.18 -13.63 -15.39
CA ALA A 86 -12.87 -13.83 -16.65
C ALA A 86 -12.11 -14.86 -17.52
N GLU A 87 -12.84 -15.68 -18.26
CA GLU A 87 -12.22 -16.61 -19.18
C GLU A 87 -13.09 -16.85 -20.42
N THR A 88 -12.43 -17.19 -21.52
CA THR A 88 -13.04 -17.79 -22.69
C THR A 88 -12.20 -18.94 -23.22
N SER A 89 -12.82 -20.01 -23.67
CA SER A 89 -12.10 -21.13 -24.27
C SER A 89 -11.61 -20.84 -25.69
N LYS A 90 -12.27 -19.90 -26.38
CA LYS A 90 -11.92 -19.48 -27.74
C LYS A 90 -12.33 -18.03 -27.95
N THR A 91 -11.37 -17.13 -28.04
CA THR A 91 -11.66 -15.77 -28.44
C THR A 91 -11.84 -15.61 -29.95
N LYS A 92 -12.72 -14.68 -30.32
CA LYS A 92 -12.88 -14.23 -31.72
C LYS A 92 -12.52 -12.75 -31.89
N GLN A 93 -12.31 -12.06 -30.79
CA GLN A 93 -12.01 -10.63 -30.77
C GLN A 93 -10.50 -10.44 -30.64
N PRO A 94 -9.88 -9.57 -31.44
CA PRO A 94 -8.46 -9.24 -31.31
C PRO A 94 -8.16 -8.36 -30.10
N GLU A 95 -9.18 -7.68 -29.54
CA GLU A 95 -9.07 -6.87 -28.35
C GLU A 95 -10.19 -7.24 -27.37
N LEU A 96 -9.88 -7.19 -26.07
CA LEU A 96 -10.82 -7.40 -24.97
C LEU A 96 -10.72 -6.22 -23.99
N HIS A 97 -11.86 -5.56 -23.76
CA HIS A 97 -11.97 -4.36 -22.93
C HIS A 97 -12.61 -4.68 -21.61
N PHE A 98 -12.10 -4.07 -20.53
CA PHE A 98 -12.63 -4.20 -19.18
C PHE A 98 -12.57 -2.87 -18.43
N GLU A 99 -13.57 -2.60 -17.63
CA GLU A 99 -13.59 -1.46 -16.72
C GLU A 99 -14.28 -1.82 -15.42
N VAL A 100 -13.66 -1.41 -14.31
CA VAL A 100 -14.28 -1.42 -12.98
C VAL A 100 -14.26 0.00 -12.43
N VAL A 101 -15.42 0.50 -12.01
CA VAL A 101 -15.56 1.82 -11.40
C VAL A 101 -15.87 1.65 -9.93
N TYR A 102 -15.13 2.35 -9.10
CA TYR A 102 -15.26 2.35 -7.65
C TYR A 102 -15.72 3.70 -7.14
N ASP A 103 -16.54 3.70 -6.11
CA ASP A 103 -16.82 4.82 -5.22
C ASP A 103 -16.02 4.58 -3.94
N VAL A 104 -15.09 5.48 -3.62
CA VAL A 104 -14.11 5.29 -2.55
C VAL A 104 -14.15 6.48 -1.59
N VAL A 105 -14.31 6.17 -0.29
CA VAL A 105 -14.05 7.11 0.79
C VAL A 105 -12.80 6.64 1.51
N ARG A 106 -11.72 7.42 1.43
CA ARG A 106 -10.45 7.15 2.09
C ARG A 106 -10.24 8.11 3.23
N ASN A 107 -9.98 7.57 4.41
CA ASN A 107 -9.62 8.33 5.59
C ASN A 107 -8.10 8.34 5.76
N GLU A 108 -7.54 9.46 6.21
CA GLU A 108 -6.19 9.50 6.73
C GLU A 108 -6.02 8.44 7.83
N ARG A 109 -4.92 7.69 7.78
CA ARG A 109 -4.63 6.64 8.77
C ARG A 109 -3.56 7.14 9.74
N LEU A 110 -3.96 7.38 10.97
CA LEU A 110 -3.08 7.80 12.06
C LEU A 110 -3.03 6.69 13.11
N THR A 111 -1.89 6.03 13.28
CA THR A 111 -1.74 4.88 14.20
C THR A 111 -0.85 5.17 15.40
N LEU A 112 -0.09 6.25 15.34
CA LEU A 112 0.78 6.70 16.44
C LEU A 112 0.41 8.12 16.87
N GLY A 113 0.69 8.45 18.15
CA GLY A 113 0.46 9.78 18.71
C GLY A 113 -0.88 9.94 19.43
N ILE A 114 -1.24 11.19 19.74
CA ILE A 114 -2.43 11.56 20.55
C ILE A 114 -3.77 11.24 19.83
N TYR A 115 -3.73 11.02 18.54
CA TYR A 115 -4.92 10.70 17.71
C TYR A 115 -5.11 9.20 17.50
N SER A 116 -4.14 8.37 17.93
CA SER A 116 -4.31 6.92 17.85
C SER A 116 -5.46 6.53 18.77
N PRO A 117 -6.57 5.97 18.27
CA PRO A 117 -7.55 5.38 19.14
C PRO A 117 -6.81 4.33 19.99
N HIS A 118 -7.10 4.28 21.29
CA HIS A 118 -6.63 3.18 22.14
C HIS A 118 -7.27 1.89 21.62
N LEU A 119 -6.68 1.32 20.58
CA LEU A 119 -7.03 0.00 20.12
C LEU A 119 -6.59 -0.97 21.20
N GLU A 120 -7.50 -1.85 21.63
CA GLU A 120 -7.10 -2.99 22.45
C GLU A 120 -5.92 -3.68 21.74
N ALA A 121 -4.92 -4.10 22.51
CA ALA A 121 -3.72 -4.73 21.97
C ALA A 121 -4.11 -5.81 20.97
N ALA A 122 -3.90 -5.52 19.67
CA ALA A 122 -4.27 -6.42 18.61
C ALA A 122 -3.39 -7.67 18.71
N LYS A 123 -3.98 -8.83 18.45
CA LYS A 123 -3.24 -10.08 18.41
C LYS A 123 -3.35 -10.67 17.01
N LEU A 124 -2.21 -10.99 16.44
CA LEU A 124 -2.18 -11.82 15.24
C LEU A 124 -2.46 -13.27 15.64
N SER A 125 -3.26 -13.96 14.84
CA SER A 125 -3.36 -15.43 14.91
C SER A 125 -1.98 -16.06 14.59
N ASP A 126 -1.76 -17.29 15.02
CA ASP A 126 -0.51 -18.01 14.71
C ASP A 126 -0.30 -18.16 13.19
N LYS A 127 -1.40 -18.29 12.42
CA LYS A 127 -1.35 -18.32 10.95
C LYS A 127 -0.83 -17.00 10.39
N GLU A 128 -1.42 -15.87 10.80
CA GLU A 128 -1.01 -14.53 10.34
C GLU A 128 0.43 -14.22 10.76
N LYS A 129 0.78 -14.52 12.01
CA LYS A 129 2.15 -14.33 12.50
C LYS A 129 3.16 -15.12 11.68
N LYS A 130 2.84 -16.38 11.36
CA LYS A 130 3.69 -17.21 10.51
C LYS A 130 3.80 -16.63 9.10
N GLU A 131 2.69 -16.19 8.50
CA GLU A 131 2.65 -15.61 7.16
C GLU A 131 3.48 -14.33 7.09
N PHE A 132 3.25 -13.38 8.00
CA PHE A 132 3.89 -12.08 7.94
C PHE A 132 5.33 -12.04 8.51
N LEU A 133 5.86 -13.17 8.97
CA LEU A 133 7.28 -13.39 9.30
C LEU A 133 8.01 -14.21 8.23
N ALA A 134 7.28 -14.89 7.34
CA ALA A 134 7.88 -15.73 6.31
C ALA A 134 8.64 -14.90 5.26
N PRO A 135 9.73 -15.44 4.67
CA PRO A 135 10.34 -14.81 3.50
C PRO A 135 9.40 -14.89 2.29
N ASP A 136 9.52 -13.91 1.38
CA ASP A 136 9.02 -14.03 0.01
C ASP A 136 10.20 -14.28 -0.94
N ALA A 137 9.94 -14.73 -2.16
CA ALA A 137 10.98 -15.11 -3.13
C ALA A 137 12.05 -14.04 -3.36
N LEU A 138 11.66 -12.76 -3.31
CA LEU A 138 12.57 -11.62 -3.45
C LEU A 138 12.81 -10.86 -2.12
N VAL A 139 12.26 -11.35 -1.02
CA VAL A 139 12.35 -10.71 0.32
C VAL A 139 12.87 -11.72 1.35
N PRO A 140 14.18 -12.09 1.26
CA PRO A 140 14.78 -13.01 2.23
C PRO A 140 14.85 -12.36 3.62
N THR A 141 14.66 -13.19 4.65
CA THR A 141 14.77 -12.80 6.07
C THR A 141 16.08 -13.22 6.71
N THR A 142 17.03 -13.70 5.91
CA THR A 142 18.36 -14.16 6.33
C THR A 142 19.45 -13.53 5.45
N GLY A 143 20.73 -13.73 5.80
CA GLY A 143 21.85 -13.16 5.07
C GLY A 143 21.97 -11.64 5.24
N LEU A 144 22.37 -10.94 4.19
CA LEU A 144 22.71 -9.51 4.24
C LEU A 144 21.61 -8.61 4.87
N PRO A 145 20.32 -8.70 4.52
CA PRO A 145 19.29 -7.87 5.16
C PRO A 145 19.17 -8.14 6.67
N ALA A 146 19.34 -9.39 7.11
CA ALA A 146 19.31 -9.73 8.53
C ALA A 146 20.55 -9.20 9.28
N GLU A 147 21.73 -9.28 8.68
CA GLU A 147 22.98 -8.72 9.25
C GLU A 147 22.88 -7.21 9.40
N LEU A 148 22.35 -6.52 8.39
CA LEU A 148 22.07 -5.08 8.46
C LEU A 148 21.05 -4.76 9.54
N ALA A 149 19.97 -5.54 9.64
CA ALA A 149 18.93 -5.33 10.65
C ALA A 149 19.49 -5.46 12.07
N VAL A 150 20.29 -6.50 12.37
CA VAL A 150 20.94 -6.66 13.67
C VAL A 150 21.79 -5.42 14.00
N LYS A 151 22.60 -4.94 13.05
CA LYS A 151 23.45 -3.79 13.25
C LYS A 151 22.68 -2.50 13.55
N VAL A 152 21.60 -2.22 12.80
CA VAL A 152 20.86 -0.96 12.95
C VAL A 152 19.90 -0.98 14.15
N THR A 153 19.53 -2.17 14.64
CA THR A 153 18.67 -2.32 15.81
C THR A 153 19.44 -2.60 17.11
N GLU A 154 20.75 -2.51 17.09
CA GLU A 154 21.60 -2.70 18.27
C GLU A 154 21.13 -1.77 19.40
N GLY A 155 20.97 -2.34 20.61
CA GLY A 155 20.50 -1.61 21.79
C GLY A 155 18.99 -1.25 21.78
N LYS A 156 18.24 -1.55 20.72
CA LYS A 156 16.79 -1.33 20.69
C LYS A 156 16.05 -2.52 21.30
N THR A 157 15.12 -2.24 22.19
CA THR A 157 14.42 -3.29 22.96
C THR A 157 12.95 -3.45 22.57
N THR A 158 12.29 -2.36 22.11
CA THR A 158 10.89 -2.40 21.72
C THR A 158 10.73 -2.65 20.21
N THR A 159 9.59 -3.18 19.81
CA THR A 159 9.23 -3.34 18.38
C THR A 159 9.27 -2.00 17.66
N LEU A 160 8.68 -0.97 18.27
CA LEU A 160 8.59 0.37 17.70
C LEU A 160 9.99 0.98 17.46
N ASP A 161 10.90 0.89 18.45
CA ASP A 161 12.26 1.42 18.30
C ASP A 161 13.06 0.68 17.23
N LYS A 162 12.91 -0.64 17.14
CA LYS A 162 13.54 -1.44 16.08
C LYS A 162 13.03 -1.06 14.71
N ALA A 163 11.69 -0.99 14.54
CA ALA A 163 11.06 -0.60 13.30
C ALA A 163 11.48 0.82 12.88
N ARG A 164 11.55 1.77 13.85
CA ARG A 164 12.02 3.12 13.59
C ARG A 164 13.48 3.14 13.13
N ALA A 165 14.35 2.39 13.75
CA ALA A 165 15.75 2.31 13.36
C ALA A 165 15.91 1.74 11.94
N ILE A 166 15.13 0.72 11.57
CA ILE A 166 15.09 0.15 10.22
C ILE A 166 14.56 1.18 9.22
N TYR A 167 13.45 1.87 9.55
CA TYR A 167 12.88 2.94 8.74
C TYR A 167 13.91 4.04 8.44
N ASP A 168 14.58 4.54 9.48
CA ASP A 168 15.61 5.58 9.37
C ASP A 168 16.81 5.12 8.53
N TYR A 169 17.20 3.86 8.67
CA TYR A 169 18.26 3.26 7.85
C TYR A 169 17.88 3.22 6.36
N VAL A 170 16.68 2.72 6.03
CA VAL A 170 16.20 2.66 4.64
C VAL A 170 16.08 4.07 4.06
N PHE A 171 15.48 5.01 4.81
CA PHE A 171 15.33 6.40 4.42
C PHE A 171 16.70 7.07 4.09
N THR A 172 17.72 6.84 4.90
CA THR A 172 19.02 7.49 4.71
C THR A 172 19.92 6.79 3.69
N THR A 173 19.71 5.49 3.48
CA THR A 173 20.59 4.68 2.61
C THR A 173 20.07 4.59 1.19
N MET A 174 18.75 4.48 1.01
CA MET A 174 18.13 4.34 -0.30
C MET A 174 17.93 5.70 -1.00
N ARG A 175 17.93 5.67 -2.32
CA ARG A 175 17.57 6.82 -3.18
C ARG A 175 16.44 6.44 -4.11
N TYR A 176 15.46 7.32 -4.27
CA TYR A 176 14.38 7.12 -5.23
C TYR A 176 14.89 7.42 -6.64
N ASP A 177 15.38 6.40 -7.32
CA ASP A 177 16.02 6.49 -8.63
C ASP A 177 15.63 5.26 -9.48
N LYS A 178 15.00 5.54 -10.62
CA LYS A 178 14.52 4.53 -11.58
C LYS A 178 15.46 4.39 -12.80
N THR A 179 16.68 4.87 -12.72
CA THR A 179 17.65 4.73 -13.81
C THR A 179 18.30 3.37 -13.83
N GLY A 180 18.61 2.85 -15.02
CA GLY A 180 19.20 1.54 -15.20
C GLY A 180 18.19 0.40 -15.10
N THR A 181 18.67 -0.79 -14.73
CA THR A 181 17.88 -2.03 -14.65
C THR A 181 17.88 -2.60 -13.23
N GLY A 182 16.93 -3.50 -12.93
CA GLY A 182 16.85 -4.23 -11.66
C GLY A 182 15.93 -3.62 -10.61
N TRP A 183 15.63 -2.32 -10.67
CA TRP A 183 14.71 -1.65 -9.77
C TRP A 183 13.23 -2.03 -10.02
N GLY A 184 12.38 -1.78 -9.03
CA GLY A 184 10.92 -1.92 -9.13
C GLY A 184 10.40 -3.33 -8.89
N ARG A 185 11.27 -4.30 -8.69
CA ARG A 185 10.89 -5.68 -8.38
C ARG A 185 10.77 -5.93 -6.87
N GLY A 186 11.32 -5.03 -6.06
CA GLY A 186 11.47 -5.26 -4.63
C GLY A 186 12.38 -6.44 -4.33
N ASP A 187 13.41 -6.61 -5.13
CA ASP A 187 14.50 -7.55 -4.88
C ASP A 187 15.41 -6.95 -3.81
N VAL A 188 15.37 -7.52 -2.62
CA VAL A 188 16.06 -7.00 -1.45
C VAL A 188 17.58 -7.04 -1.63
N LEU A 189 18.13 -8.04 -2.31
CA LEU A 189 19.56 -8.11 -2.55
C LEU A 189 20.01 -7.00 -3.50
N TYR A 190 19.22 -6.71 -4.54
CA TYR A 190 19.45 -5.54 -5.39
C TYR A 190 19.37 -4.24 -4.58
N ALA A 191 18.36 -4.06 -3.73
CA ALA A 191 18.20 -2.87 -2.91
C ALA A 191 19.39 -2.66 -1.95
N CYS A 192 19.91 -3.73 -1.34
CA CYS A 192 21.08 -3.69 -0.48
C CYS A 192 22.35 -3.27 -1.22
N ASP A 193 22.54 -3.73 -2.46
CA ASP A 193 23.72 -3.46 -3.28
C ASP A 193 23.63 -2.08 -3.95
N ALA A 194 22.59 -1.86 -4.76
CA ALA A 194 22.40 -0.65 -5.56
C ALA A 194 22.02 0.58 -4.73
N LYS A 195 21.41 0.39 -3.56
CA LYS A 195 20.91 1.45 -2.65
C LYS A 195 20.02 2.47 -3.35
N LYS A 196 19.24 1.99 -4.31
CA LYS A 196 18.31 2.80 -5.10
C LYS A 196 17.14 1.94 -5.63
N GLY A 197 16.08 2.60 -6.04
CA GLY A 197 14.91 1.97 -6.64
C GLY A 197 13.66 2.82 -6.49
N ASN A 198 12.50 2.20 -6.64
CA ASN A 198 11.20 2.82 -6.43
C ASN A 198 10.61 2.40 -5.06
N CYS A 199 9.32 2.72 -4.84
CA CYS A 199 8.61 2.36 -3.61
C CYS A 199 8.71 0.86 -3.29
N THR A 200 8.64 -0.02 -4.30
CA THR A 200 8.72 -1.47 -4.09
C THR A 200 10.05 -1.90 -3.46
N ASP A 201 11.16 -1.31 -3.93
CA ASP A 201 12.50 -1.65 -3.43
C ASP A 201 12.72 -1.12 -2.00
N PHE A 202 12.24 0.10 -1.70
CA PHE A 202 12.29 0.68 -0.35
C PHE A 202 11.56 -0.18 0.67
N HIS A 203 10.29 -0.50 0.36
CA HIS A 203 9.44 -1.21 1.32
C HIS A 203 9.80 -2.69 1.44
N SER A 204 10.30 -3.33 0.37
CA SER A 204 10.80 -4.70 0.46
C SER A 204 12.03 -4.82 1.36
N LEU A 205 12.95 -3.86 1.28
CA LEU A 205 14.11 -3.83 2.19
C LEU A 205 13.66 -3.65 3.65
N PHE A 206 12.74 -2.72 3.92
CA PHE A 206 12.17 -2.55 5.24
C PHE A 206 11.52 -3.84 5.76
N ILE A 207 10.67 -4.50 4.94
CA ILE A 207 9.97 -5.73 5.31
C ILE A 207 10.96 -6.86 5.61
N ALA A 208 11.99 -7.06 4.78
CA ALA A 208 13.01 -8.08 5.01
C ALA A 208 13.72 -7.88 6.34
N MET A 209 14.15 -6.66 6.61
CA MET A 209 14.84 -6.29 7.85
C MET A 209 13.91 -6.43 9.07
N ALA A 210 12.66 -5.97 9.01
CA ALA A 210 11.69 -6.10 10.09
C ALA A 210 11.41 -7.57 10.41
N ARG A 211 11.09 -8.38 9.39
CA ARG A 211 10.82 -9.82 9.55
C ARG A 211 12.02 -10.57 10.13
N SER A 212 13.25 -10.23 9.75
CA SER A 212 14.47 -10.83 10.32
C SER A 212 14.64 -10.54 11.80
N GLN A 213 14.06 -9.45 12.31
CA GLN A 213 14.03 -9.09 13.73
C GLN A 213 12.81 -9.64 14.50
N GLY A 214 12.03 -10.53 13.87
CA GLY A 214 10.82 -11.10 14.45
C GLY A 214 9.64 -10.12 14.48
N ILE A 215 9.67 -9.06 13.70
CA ILE A 215 8.58 -8.09 13.56
C ILE A 215 7.76 -8.48 12.34
N PRO A 216 6.49 -8.93 12.51
CA PRO A 216 5.62 -9.21 11.38
C PRO A 216 5.45 -7.96 10.53
N ALA A 217 5.62 -8.09 9.21
CA ALA A 217 5.49 -6.98 8.28
C ALA A 217 4.84 -7.45 6.97
N ARG A 218 4.06 -6.58 6.32
CA ARG A 218 3.34 -6.89 5.10
C ARG A 218 3.52 -5.80 4.05
N PHE A 219 3.39 -6.19 2.82
CA PHE A 219 3.44 -5.32 1.65
C PHE A 219 2.01 -4.98 1.23
N GLU A 220 1.73 -3.72 1.00
CA GLU A 220 0.46 -3.21 0.50
C GLU A 220 0.68 -2.40 -0.77
N ILE A 221 -0.26 -2.49 -1.71
CA ILE A 221 -0.13 -1.86 -3.03
C ILE A 221 -1.49 -1.39 -3.55
N GLY A 222 -1.45 -0.25 -4.24
CA GLY A 222 -2.61 0.37 -4.86
C GLY A 222 -2.20 1.53 -5.74
N PHE A 223 -2.94 2.63 -5.72
CA PHE A 223 -2.68 3.79 -6.56
C PHE A 223 -2.59 5.07 -5.73
N PRO A 224 -1.64 5.96 -6.06
CA PRO A 224 -1.55 7.27 -5.45
C PRO A 224 -2.51 8.22 -6.18
N LEU A 225 -3.07 9.18 -5.46
CA LEU A 225 -3.84 10.28 -6.03
C LEU A 225 -3.03 11.57 -5.85
N PRO A 226 -2.83 12.39 -6.88
CA PRO A 226 -2.23 13.71 -6.72
C PRO A 226 -3.02 14.56 -5.71
N PRO A 227 -2.38 15.07 -4.64
CA PRO A 227 -3.07 15.82 -3.59
C PRO A 227 -3.59 17.19 -4.04
N ASP A 228 -3.00 17.74 -5.10
CA ASP A 228 -3.30 19.06 -5.68
C ASP A 228 -4.33 19.01 -6.83
N LYS A 229 -4.88 17.83 -7.13
CA LYS A 229 -5.83 17.64 -8.23
C LYS A 229 -7.13 17.00 -7.76
N HIS A 230 -8.24 17.50 -8.28
CA HIS A 230 -9.57 16.92 -8.06
C HIS A 230 -9.95 15.84 -9.08
N ALA A 231 -9.24 15.77 -10.20
CA ALA A 231 -9.35 14.69 -11.18
C ALA A 231 -8.07 14.58 -11.99
N ALA A 232 -7.62 13.35 -12.28
CA ALA A 232 -6.44 13.09 -13.09
C ALA A 232 -6.39 11.65 -13.59
N GLU A 233 -5.60 11.43 -14.65
CA GLU A 233 -5.08 10.13 -15.01
C GLU A 233 -3.97 9.74 -14.03
N ILE A 234 -3.90 8.45 -13.69
CA ILE A 234 -2.91 7.88 -12.79
C ILE A 234 -1.91 7.06 -13.61
N ALA A 235 -0.67 7.49 -13.60
CA ALA A 235 0.39 6.90 -14.43
C ALA A 235 0.85 5.51 -13.97
N GLY A 236 0.61 5.13 -12.72
CA GLY A 236 1.04 3.84 -12.20
C GLY A 236 0.77 3.67 -10.70
N TYR A 237 1.17 2.53 -10.19
CA TYR A 237 0.94 2.11 -8.82
C TYR A 237 1.82 2.86 -7.80
N HIS A 238 1.39 2.79 -6.56
CA HIS A 238 2.18 3.07 -5.38
C HIS A 238 2.05 1.92 -4.38
N CYS A 239 3.09 1.66 -3.61
CA CYS A 239 3.08 0.66 -2.56
C CYS A 239 3.70 1.20 -1.28
N TRP A 240 3.37 0.56 -0.18
CA TRP A 240 3.85 0.87 1.15
C TRP A 240 4.01 -0.40 1.97
N ALA A 241 4.38 -0.28 3.23
CA ALA A 241 4.47 -1.41 4.13
C ALA A 241 3.78 -1.12 5.46
N ASP A 242 3.32 -2.18 6.09
CA ASP A 242 2.91 -2.17 7.48
C ASP A 242 3.82 -3.07 8.30
N PHE A 243 4.05 -2.71 9.57
CA PHE A 243 4.61 -3.62 10.56
C PHE A 243 3.66 -3.75 11.75
N PHE A 244 3.72 -4.90 12.42
CA PHE A 244 2.85 -5.16 13.55
C PHE A 244 3.56 -4.89 14.88
N ASP A 245 2.98 -4.01 15.69
CA ASP A 245 3.36 -3.76 17.06
C ASP A 245 2.29 -4.30 18.01
N PRO A 246 2.66 -5.08 19.07
CA PRO A 246 1.66 -5.66 19.98
C PRO A 246 0.79 -4.65 20.72
N GLN A 247 1.23 -3.39 20.87
CA GLN A 247 0.49 -2.36 21.59
C GLN A 247 -0.39 -1.52 20.66
N HIS A 248 0.02 -1.37 19.38
CA HIS A 248 -0.63 -0.44 18.44
C HIS A 248 -1.29 -1.16 17.25
N GLY A 249 -1.08 -2.48 17.09
CA GLY A 249 -1.55 -3.22 15.91
C GLY A 249 -0.69 -2.96 14.68
N TRP A 250 -1.31 -2.92 13.50
CA TRP A 250 -0.63 -2.63 12.24
C TRP A 250 -0.32 -1.15 12.09
N ILE A 251 0.96 -0.83 11.97
CA ILE A 251 1.50 0.53 11.84
C ILE A 251 2.02 0.72 10.42
N PRO A 252 1.50 1.69 9.66
CA PRO A 252 1.94 1.95 8.31
C PRO A 252 3.28 2.69 8.26
N VAL A 253 4.04 2.43 7.20
CA VAL A 253 5.23 3.21 6.84
C VAL A 253 5.28 3.46 5.33
N ASP A 254 5.57 4.71 4.95
CA ASP A 254 5.80 5.07 3.56
C ASP A 254 7.15 5.78 3.39
N ILE A 255 8.19 4.96 3.33
CA ILE A 255 9.59 5.46 3.32
C ILE A 255 9.89 6.18 2.01
N SER A 256 9.27 5.76 0.93
CA SER A 256 9.50 6.38 -0.38
C SER A 256 8.84 7.75 -0.51
N GLU A 257 7.66 7.96 0.09
CA GLU A 257 7.06 9.29 0.17
C GLU A 257 7.82 10.17 1.18
N ALA A 258 8.24 9.62 2.30
CA ALA A 258 9.13 10.32 3.23
C ALA A 258 10.41 10.79 2.54
N TRP A 259 11.00 9.97 1.66
CA TRP A 259 12.20 10.34 0.92
C TRP A 259 11.96 11.48 -0.07
N LYS A 260 10.81 11.51 -0.73
CA LYS A 260 10.40 12.61 -1.64
C LYS A 260 10.03 13.88 -0.88
N HIS A 261 9.52 13.74 0.35
CA HIS A 261 9.02 14.79 1.24
C HIS A 261 9.68 14.69 2.60
N PRO A 262 10.98 15.05 2.73
CA PRO A 262 11.74 14.86 3.97
C PRO A 262 11.15 15.57 5.19
N GLU A 263 10.41 16.66 4.98
CA GLU A 263 9.67 17.39 6.01
C GLU A 263 8.52 16.57 6.62
N LYS A 264 8.02 15.55 5.91
CA LYS A 264 6.99 14.60 6.36
C LYS A 264 7.57 13.26 6.84
N LYS A 265 8.89 13.17 7.06
CA LYS A 265 9.54 11.92 7.44
C LYS A 265 8.91 11.28 8.67
N ASP A 266 8.65 12.07 9.71
CA ASP A 266 8.06 11.55 10.94
C ASP A 266 6.58 11.21 10.79
N TYR A 267 5.86 11.90 9.92
CA TYR A 267 4.47 11.60 9.57
C TYR A 267 4.36 10.21 8.92
N PHE A 268 5.15 9.92 7.91
CA PHE A 268 5.12 8.64 7.20
C PHE A 268 5.67 7.44 7.99
N PHE A 269 6.04 7.64 9.25
CA PHE A 269 6.25 6.57 10.22
C PHE A 269 5.05 6.52 11.18
N GLY A 270 4.02 5.79 10.81
CA GLY A 270 2.80 5.63 11.61
C GLY A 270 1.56 6.30 11.01
N ALA A 271 1.69 6.96 9.85
CA ALA A 271 0.57 7.56 9.17
C ALA A 271 0.60 7.37 7.65
N HIS A 272 -0.58 7.37 7.06
CA HIS A 272 -0.81 7.53 5.62
C HIS A 272 -1.87 8.59 5.38
N ASP A 273 -1.64 9.45 4.39
CA ASP A 273 -2.63 10.41 3.93
C ASP A 273 -3.82 9.73 3.24
N ASP A 274 -4.85 10.49 2.95
CA ASP A 274 -6.05 10.09 2.24
C ASP A 274 -5.89 10.08 0.70
N ASN A 275 -4.70 10.38 0.19
CA ASN A 275 -4.39 10.51 -1.24
C ASN A 275 -3.94 9.19 -1.86
N ARG A 276 -4.68 8.12 -1.59
CA ARG A 276 -4.42 6.77 -2.11
C ARG A 276 -5.64 5.88 -2.09
N VAL A 277 -5.62 4.84 -2.89
CA VAL A 277 -6.55 3.72 -2.79
C VAL A 277 -5.76 2.43 -2.72
N GLU A 278 -6.03 1.57 -1.74
CA GLU A 278 -5.42 0.25 -1.60
C GLU A 278 -6.20 -0.78 -2.41
N PHE A 279 -5.46 -1.68 -3.07
CA PHE A 279 -6.03 -2.77 -3.86
C PHE A 279 -5.72 -4.13 -3.24
N THR A 280 -4.45 -4.48 -3.13
CA THR A 280 -4.05 -5.81 -2.66
C THR A 280 -2.86 -5.75 -1.71
N MET A 281 -2.67 -6.82 -0.96
CA MET A 281 -1.53 -7.00 -0.08
C MET A 281 -0.80 -8.32 -0.35
N GLY A 282 0.43 -8.42 0.15
CA GLY A 282 1.24 -9.62 0.09
C GLY A 282 2.03 -9.75 -1.21
N ARG A 283 2.86 -10.80 -1.21
CA ARG A 283 3.74 -11.14 -2.33
C ARG A 283 3.67 -12.65 -2.58
N ASP A 284 4.20 -13.09 -3.72
CA ASP A 284 4.18 -14.48 -4.16
C ASP A 284 2.75 -15.07 -4.14
N LEU A 285 1.83 -14.35 -4.79
CA LEU A 285 0.39 -14.63 -4.75
C LEU A 285 0.00 -15.68 -5.78
N GLU A 286 -0.70 -16.72 -5.34
CA GLU A 286 -1.41 -17.65 -6.21
C GLU A 286 -2.85 -17.16 -6.38
N LEU A 287 -3.23 -16.85 -7.63
CA LEU A 287 -4.55 -16.33 -7.96
C LEU A 287 -5.64 -17.42 -7.88
N SER A 288 -6.89 -17.02 -7.92
CA SER A 288 -8.03 -17.94 -7.89
C SER A 288 -9.01 -17.66 -9.07
N PRO A 289 -9.21 -18.63 -9.98
CA PRO A 289 -8.52 -19.92 -10.11
C PRO A 289 -7.02 -19.76 -10.29
N LYS A 290 -6.24 -20.79 -9.91
CA LYS A 290 -4.77 -20.74 -10.01
C LYS A 290 -4.33 -20.47 -11.44
N GLN A 291 -3.41 -19.53 -11.62
CA GLN A 291 -2.72 -19.25 -12.88
C GLN A 291 -1.77 -20.39 -13.26
N ASP A 292 -1.47 -20.53 -14.56
CA ASP A 292 -0.49 -21.51 -15.06
C ASP A 292 0.94 -20.99 -14.86
N GLY A 293 1.12 -19.66 -14.78
CA GLY A 293 2.38 -18.99 -14.51
C GLY A 293 2.85 -19.13 -13.05
N LYS A 294 3.98 -18.49 -12.74
CA LYS A 294 4.53 -18.43 -11.37
C LYS A 294 3.62 -17.59 -10.46
N PRO A 295 3.71 -17.77 -9.13
CA PRO A 295 3.10 -16.85 -8.20
C PRO A 295 3.49 -15.40 -8.49
N LEU A 296 2.53 -14.47 -8.39
CA LEU A 296 2.77 -13.08 -8.71
C LEU A 296 3.57 -12.39 -7.59
N ASN A 297 4.61 -11.68 -7.97
CA ASN A 297 5.40 -10.89 -7.05
C ASN A 297 4.55 -9.86 -6.27
N TYR A 298 3.59 -9.24 -6.94
CA TYR A 298 2.50 -8.40 -6.41
C TYR A 298 1.36 -8.33 -7.41
N PHE A 299 0.17 -7.88 -6.98
CA PHE A 299 -1.01 -7.93 -7.82
C PHE A 299 -1.77 -6.60 -7.79
N VAL A 300 -1.45 -5.69 -8.70
CA VAL A 300 -2.10 -4.37 -8.85
C VAL A 300 -2.52 -4.09 -10.30
N TYR A 301 -1.90 -4.77 -11.25
CA TYR A 301 -2.28 -4.76 -12.66
C TYR A 301 -3.05 -6.01 -13.02
N PRO A 302 -3.86 -6.00 -14.11
CA PRO A 302 -4.51 -7.21 -14.57
C PRO A 302 -3.44 -8.23 -14.99
N TYR A 303 -3.64 -9.48 -14.59
CA TYR A 303 -2.82 -10.60 -15.02
C TYR A 303 -3.58 -11.38 -16.09
N VAL A 304 -2.93 -11.61 -17.21
CA VAL A 304 -3.55 -12.25 -18.39
C VAL A 304 -2.74 -13.45 -18.83
N GLU A 305 -3.42 -14.53 -19.15
CA GLU A 305 -2.85 -15.70 -19.81
C GLU A 305 -3.58 -15.96 -21.13
N VAL A 306 -2.80 -16.19 -22.18
CA VAL A 306 -3.28 -16.66 -23.47
C VAL A 306 -2.60 -17.98 -23.80
N ALA A 307 -3.38 -19.01 -24.15
CA ALA A 307 -2.87 -20.36 -24.39
C ALA A 307 -2.00 -20.91 -23.23
N GLY A 308 -2.36 -20.59 -21.97
CA GLY A 308 -1.65 -21.03 -20.77
C GLY A 308 -0.32 -20.33 -20.50
N LYS A 309 -0.04 -19.19 -21.15
CA LYS A 309 1.18 -18.41 -20.94
C LYS A 309 0.83 -16.98 -20.59
N GLU A 310 1.64 -16.37 -19.71
CA GLU A 310 1.56 -14.95 -19.42
C GLU A 310 1.56 -14.11 -20.71
N TYR A 311 0.61 -13.19 -20.79
CA TYR A 311 0.40 -12.34 -21.96
C TYR A 311 0.51 -10.88 -21.59
N PRO A 312 1.64 -10.22 -21.93
CA PRO A 312 1.93 -8.87 -21.45
C PRO A 312 1.32 -7.75 -22.30
N ASN A 313 0.69 -8.06 -23.45
CA ASN A 313 0.13 -7.03 -24.34
C ASN A 313 -1.18 -6.46 -23.79
N VAL A 314 -1.06 -5.74 -22.67
CA VAL A 314 -2.16 -5.12 -21.93
C VAL A 314 -1.88 -3.64 -21.80
N SER A 315 -2.81 -2.79 -22.24
CA SER A 315 -2.77 -1.36 -21.97
C SER A 315 -3.74 -1.01 -20.85
N THR A 316 -3.29 -0.25 -19.88
CA THR A 316 -4.08 0.18 -18.72
C THR A 316 -4.41 1.66 -18.81
N ALA A 317 -5.57 2.05 -18.29
CA ALA A 317 -6.00 3.43 -18.12
C ALA A 317 -6.66 3.57 -16.74
N PHE A 318 -5.98 4.26 -15.84
CA PHE A 318 -6.47 4.53 -14.49
C PHE A 318 -6.73 6.00 -14.34
N SER A 319 -7.83 6.37 -13.68
CA SER A 319 -8.14 7.76 -13.39
C SER A 319 -8.99 7.87 -12.12
N PHE A 320 -9.03 9.06 -11.56
CA PHE A 320 -9.93 9.38 -10.47
C PHE A 320 -10.57 10.74 -10.67
N ALA A 321 -11.69 10.95 -9.99
CA ALA A 321 -12.34 12.24 -9.85
C ALA A 321 -12.94 12.37 -8.45
N ASP A 322 -12.65 13.47 -7.75
CA ASP A 322 -13.24 13.74 -6.44
C ASP A 322 -14.77 13.92 -6.60
N VAL A 323 -15.49 13.38 -5.64
CA VAL A 323 -16.94 13.60 -5.53
C VAL A 323 -17.15 14.90 -4.77
N ASP A 324 -17.69 15.93 -5.44
CA ASP A 324 -17.96 17.23 -4.83
C ASP A 324 -18.86 17.07 -3.58
N ALA A 325 -18.37 17.55 -2.46
CA ALA A 325 -19.12 17.53 -1.19
C ALA A 325 -20.48 18.26 -1.25
N GLY A 326 -20.71 19.05 -2.31
CA GLY A 326 -21.98 19.78 -2.54
C GLY A 326 -23.12 18.94 -3.12
N VAL A 327 -22.85 17.74 -3.67
CA VAL A 327 -23.89 16.89 -4.31
C VAL A 327 -24.43 15.83 -3.32
N ALA A 328 -23.69 15.52 -2.26
CA ALA A 328 -24.10 14.51 -1.27
C ALA A 328 -25.24 14.96 -0.33
N ALA A 329 -25.56 16.27 -0.27
CA ALA A 329 -26.61 16.81 0.60
C ALA A 329 -28.01 16.87 -0.05
N GLN A 330 -28.18 16.36 -1.27
CA GLN A 330 -29.47 16.39 -1.99
C GLN A 330 -29.98 15.01 -2.44
N ARG A 331 -29.51 13.91 -1.82
CA ARG A 331 -30.07 12.58 -2.08
C ARG A 331 -30.59 11.88 -0.82
#